data_97de31c52df87594e28ef0b6a84154d3
#
_entry.id   97de31c52df87594e28ef0b6a84154d3
#
_cell.length_a   1.000
_cell.length_b   1.000
_cell.length_c   1.000
_cell.angle_alpha   90.00
_cell.angle_beta   90.00
_cell.angle_gamma   90.00
#
_symmetry.space_group_name_H-M   'P 1'
#
loop_
_entity.id
_entity.type
_entity.pdbx_description
1 polymer ?
#
loop_
_entity_poly.entity_id
_entity_poly.type
_entity_poly.pdbx_seq_one_letter_code
_entity_poly.pdbx_strand_id
1 'polypeptide(L)'
;MQQDLYETFARALAGLCPLERVRELEAAADPRAGAARAWNEVDALGYGDALSPAEHGGAGLSLADAEGLLRAAGAMALPFPFADTLLARALLRAAGQAVPDGPIALGVALPHGAG
;
A
#
# COMPACT_ATOMS: atom_id res chain seq x y z
N MET A 1 18.16 -6.12 7.50
CA MET A 1 17.06 -5.16 7.68
C MET A 1 16.00 -5.34 6.61
N GLN A 2 16.34 -5.20 5.33
CA GLN A 2 15.35 -5.38 4.24
C GLN A 2 14.75 -6.78 4.22
N GLN A 3 15.57 -7.78 4.48
CA GLN A 3 15.11 -9.17 4.53
C GLN A 3 14.07 -9.37 5.63
N ASP A 4 14.32 -8.80 6.80
CA ASP A 4 13.39 -8.89 7.93
C ASP A 4 12.07 -8.18 7.64
N LEU A 5 12.11 -7.02 6.96
CA LEU A 5 10.91 -6.31 6.57
C LEU A 5 10.07 -7.12 5.59
N TYR A 6 10.72 -7.73 4.59
CA TYR A 6 10.00 -8.59 3.65
C TYR A 6 9.31 -9.74 4.38
N GLU A 7 10.05 -10.47 5.20
CA GLU A 7 9.49 -11.63 5.90
C GLU A 7 8.39 -11.27 6.87
N THR A 8 8.58 -10.20 7.65
CA THR A 8 7.61 -9.75 8.62
C THR A 8 6.32 -9.31 7.94
N PHE A 9 6.44 -8.50 6.90
CA PHE A 9 5.29 -8.00 6.18
C PHE A 9 4.58 -9.11 5.40
N ALA A 10 5.32 -9.98 4.74
CA ALA A 10 4.75 -11.11 4.01
C ALA A 10 3.96 -12.03 4.93
N ARG A 11 4.47 -12.28 6.13
CA ARG A 11 3.79 -13.10 7.13
C ARG A 11 2.49 -12.43 7.59
N ALA A 12 2.54 -11.12 7.84
CA ALA A 12 1.35 -10.37 8.24
C ALA A 12 0.29 -10.37 7.13
N LEU A 13 0.70 -10.18 5.88
CA LEU A 13 -0.21 -10.23 4.74
C LEU A 13 -0.81 -11.62 4.53
N ALA A 14 -0.02 -12.66 4.73
CA ALA A 14 -0.53 -14.03 4.60
C ALA A 14 -1.65 -14.33 5.60
N GLY A 15 -1.58 -13.70 6.79
CA GLY A 15 -2.64 -13.83 7.79
C GLY A 15 -3.88 -13.00 7.49
N LEU A 16 -3.70 -11.78 6.97
CA LEU A 16 -4.80 -10.85 6.74
C LEU A 16 -5.44 -10.98 5.37
N CYS A 17 -4.63 -11.21 4.34
CA CYS A 17 -5.10 -11.17 2.97
C CYS A 17 -4.51 -12.31 2.14
N PRO A 18 -4.77 -13.59 2.51
CA PRO A 18 -4.31 -14.70 1.71
C PRO A 18 -4.98 -14.71 0.34
N LEU A 19 -4.38 -15.41 -0.62
CA LEU A 19 -4.89 -15.47 -1.99
C LEU A 19 -6.36 -15.89 -2.05
N GLU A 20 -6.75 -16.80 -1.19
CA GLU A 20 -8.16 -17.26 -1.10
C GLU A 20 -9.10 -16.12 -0.80
N ARG A 21 -8.72 -15.26 0.14
CA ARG A 21 -9.51 -14.08 0.48
C ARG A 21 -9.59 -13.09 -0.69
N VAL A 22 -8.46 -12.89 -1.39
CA VAL A 22 -8.45 -12.03 -2.58
C VAL A 22 -9.44 -12.53 -3.63
N ARG A 23 -9.44 -13.83 -3.87
CA ARG A 23 -10.39 -14.44 -4.81
C ARG A 23 -11.84 -14.28 -4.36
N GLU A 24 -12.10 -14.45 -3.07
CA GLU A 24 -13.43 -14.24 -2.52
C GLU A 24 -13.88 -12.79 -2.67
N LEU A 25 -12.99 -11.84 -2.44
CA LEU A 25 -13.29 -10.42 -2.60
C LEU A 25 -13.61 -10.07 -4.05
N GLU A 26 -12.87 -10.63 -4.99
CA GLU A 26 -13.10 -10.39 -6.41
C GLU A 26 -14.43 -10.97 -6.89
N ALA A 27 -14.85 -12.10 -6.31
CA ALA A 27 -16.09 -12.77 -6.65
C ALA A 27 -17.30 -12.23 -5.90
N ALA A 28 -17.12 -11.35 -4.93
CA ALA A 28 -18.19 -10.82 -4.09
C ALA A 28 -19.12 -9.90 -4.88
N ALA A 29 -20.36 -9.75 -4.38
CA ALA A 29 -21.34 -8.85 -4.99
C ALA A 29 -20.89 -7.39 -4.93
N ASP A 30 -20.14 -7.01 -3.89
CA ASP A 30 -19.56 -5.67 -3.78
C ASP A 30 -18.06 -5.78 -3.47
N PRO A 31 -17.23 -5.96 -4.50
CA PRO A 31 -15.79 -6.09 -4.32
C PRO A 31 -15.14 -4.86 -3.68
N ARG A 32 -15.69 -3.67 -3.92
CA ARG A 32 -15.13 -2.43 -3.37
C ARG A 32 -15.22 -2.38 -1.84
N ALA A 33 -16.35 -2.79 -1.28
CA ALA A 33 -16.53 -2.80 0.16
C ALA A 33 -15.57 -3.78 0.83
N GLY A 34 -15.40 -4.96 0.25
CA GLY A 34 -14.45 -5.96 0.74
C GLY A 34 -13.01 -5.50 0.66
N ALA A 35 -12.64 -4.89 -0.47
CA ALA A 35 -11.29 -4.35 -0.66
C ALA A 35 -11.00 -3.21 0.33
N ALA A 36 -11.99 -2.36 0.61
CA ALA A 36 -11.84 -1.28 1.59
C ALA A 36 -11.57 -1.82 2.99
N ARG A 37 -12.27 -2.88 3.39
CA ARG A 37 -12.01 -3.53 4.68
C ARG A 37 -10.63 -4.15 4.74
N ALA A 38 -10.23 -4.85 3.68
CA ALA A 38 -8.90 -5.43 3.60
C ALA A 38 -7.81 -4.36 3.67
N TRP A 39 -8.01 -3.24 2.96
CA TRP A 39 -7.10 -2.10 3.04
C TRP A 39 -6.97 -1.59 4.47
N ASN A 40 -8.08 -1.38 5.17
CA ASN A 40 -8.05 -0.87 6.54
C ASN A 40 -7.27 -1.79 7.47
N GLU A 41 -7.43 -3.10 7.32
CA GLU A 41 -6.70 -4.08 8.11
C GLU A 41 -5.20 -4.04 7.84
N VAL A 42 -4.81 -3.95 6.57
CA VAL A 42 -3.39 -3.86 6.19
C VAL A 42 -2.79 -2.52 6.63
N ASP A 43 -3.53 -1.43 6.44
CA ASP A 43 -3.08 -0.10 6.84
C ASP A 43 -2.88 0.00 8.36
N ALA A 44 -3.70 -0.70 9.13
CA ALA A 44 -3.58 -0.73 10.59
C ALA A 44 -2.27 -1.36 11.06
N LEU A 45 -1.58 -2.12 10.22
CA LEU A 45 -0.26 -2.65 10.52
C LEU A 45 0.84 -1.57 10.55
N GLY A 46 0.56 -0.39 9.97
CA GLY A 46 1.49 0.74 9.99
C GLY A 46 2.47 0.81 8.82
N TYR A 47 2.49 -0.18 7.95
CA TYR A 47 3.44 -0.19 6.82
C TYR A 47 3.13 0.82 5.74
N GLY A 48 1.90 1.32 5.67
CA GLY A 48 1.50 2.32 4.67
C GLY A 48 2.24 3.64 4.77
N ASP A 49 2.83 3.94 5.92
CA ASP A 49 3.60 5.15 6.14
C ASP A 49 5.12 4.87 6.22
N ALA A 50 5.57 3.74 5.70
CA ALA A 50 6.98 3.36 5.77
C ALA A 50 7.91 4.40 5.13
N LEU A 51 7.50 5.01 4.02
CA LEU A 51 8.29 6.03 3.33
C LEU A 51 8.04 7.46 3.85
N SER A 52 6.99 7.66 4.64
CA SER A 52 6.67 8.98 5.18
C SER A 52 7.72 9.40 6.22
N PRO A 53 8.03 10.72 6.32
CA PRO A 53 8.99 11.19 7.31
C PRO A 53 8.57 10.86 8.75
N ALA A 54 9.56 10.63 9.61
CA ALA A 54 9.30 10.30 11.01
C ALA A 54 8.50 11.39 11.74
N GLU A 55 8.71 12.65 11.37
CA GLU A 55 7.98 13.81 11.94
C GLU A 55 6.49 13.79 11.62
N HIS A 56 6.08 12.99 10.63
CA HIS A 56 4.68 12.78 10.27
C HIS A 56 4.18 11.39 10.69
N GLY A 57 4.90 10.74 11.60
CA GLY A 57 4.50 9.43 12.09
C GLY A 57 4.94 8.26 11.25
N GLY A 58 5.76 8.50 10.23
CA GLY A 58 6.27 7.46 9.35
C GLY A 58 7.59 6.87 9.82
N ALA A 59 8.06 5.84 9.12
CA ALA A 59 9.33 5.19 9.42
C ALA A 59 10.53 5.87 8.78
N GLY A 60 10.32 6.78 7.83
CA GLY A 60 11.40 7.51 7.18
C GLY A 60 12.32 6.64 6.33
N LEU A 61 11.84 5.50 5.85
CA LEU A 61 12.65 4.60 5.04
C LEU A 61 12.89 5.18 3.64
N SER A 62 14.05 4.87 3.06
CA SER A 62 14.31 5.13 1.65
C SER A 62 13.57 4.09 0.79
N LEU A 63 13.49 4.35 -0.51
CA LEU A 63 12.94 3.35 -1.45
C LEU A 63 13.74 2.05 -1.41
N ALA A 64 15.07 2.15 -1.29
CA ALA A 64 15.92 0.97 -1.20
C ALA A 64 15.59 0.15 0.05
N ASP A 65 15.38 0.81 1.19
CA ASP A 65 15.02 0.13 2.44
C ASP A 65 13.62 -0.48 2.39
N ALA A 66 12.71 0.14 1.66
CA ALA A 66 11.32 -0.31 1.55
C ALA A 66 11.11 -1.35 0.43
N GLU A 67 12.14 -1.69 -0.32
CA GLU A 67 12.05 -2.63 -1.45
C GLU A 67 11.39 -3.96 -1.04
N GLY A 68 11.73 -4.46 0.15
CA GLY A 68 11.14 -5.69 0.66
C GLY A 68 9.63 -5.60 0.84
N LEU A 69 9.13 -4.45 1.29
CA LEU A 69 7.69 -4.24 1.44
C LEU A 69 6.99 -4.22 0.08
N LEU A 70 7.59 -3.53 -0.88
CA LEU A 70 7.02 -3.41 -2.22
C LEU A 70 6.97 -4.76 -2.92
N ARG A 71 8.02 -5.54 -2.78
CA ARG A 71 8.12 -6.88 -3.35
C ARG A 71 7.11 -7.83 -2.73
N ALA A 72 6.95 -7.78 -1.40
CA ALA A 72 5.97 -8.60 -0.70
C ALA A 72 4.54 -8.26 -1.14
N ALA A 73 4.22 -6.97 -1.26
CA ALA A 73 2.90 -6.54 -1.70
C ALA A 73 2.57 -7.04 -3.10
N GLY A 74 3.56 -6.97 -4.02
CA GLY A 74 3.38 -7.50 -5.37
C GLY A 74 3.19 -9.00 -5.40
N ALA A 75 3.97 -9.73 -4.61
CA ALA A 75 3.89 -11.19 -4.56
C ALA A 75 2.55 -11.68 -4.00
N MET A 76 1.96 -10.93 -3.08
CA MET A 76 0.68 -11.31 -2.45
C MET A 76 -0.55 -10.88 -3.26
N ALA A 77 -0.36 -10.21 -4.37
CA ALA A 77 -1.44 -9.77 -5.27
C ALA A 77 -2.56 -9.02 -4.53
N LEU A 78 -2.17 -8.04 -3.74
CA LEU A 78 -3.13 -7.27 -2.94
C LEU A 78 -4.19 -6.59 -3.83
N PRO A 79 -5.46 -6.54 -3.39
CA PRO A 79 -6.55 -5.97 -4.18
C PRO A 79 -6.64 -4.44 -4.10
N PHE A 80 -5.53 -3.77 -3.82
CA PHE A 80 -5.44 -2.31 -3.71
C PHE A 80 -4.00 -1.87 -4.00
N PRO A 81 -3.80 -0.59 -4.42
CA PRO A 81 -2.48 -0.11 -4.84
C PRO A 81 -1.59 0.26 -3.65
N PHE A 82 -1.01 -0.73 -2.99
CA PHE A 82 -0.20 -0.51 -1.79
C PHE A 82 1.06 0.32 -2.07
N ALA A 83 1.82 -0.03 -3.12
CA ALA A 83 3.04 0.69 -3.47
C ALA A 83 2.77 2.14 -3.83
N ASP A 84 1.73 2.37 -4.63
CA ASP A 84 1.32 3.74 -5.01
C ASP A 84 0.94 4.56 -3.78
N THR A 85 0.23 3.95 -2.84
CA THR A 85 -0.19 4.63 -1.61
C THR A 85 1.02 5.04 -0.76
N LEU A 86 2.01 4.16 -0.62
CA LEU A 86 3.26 4.48 0.09
C LEU A 86 3.93 5.72 -0.48
N LEU A 87 4.11 5.74 -1.80
CA LEU A 87 4.75 6.85 -2.49
C LEU A 87 3.92 8.13 -2.39
N ALA A 88 2.61 8.04 -2.65
CA ALA A 88 1.74 9.20 -2.63
C ALA A 88 1.70 9.83 -1.24
N ARG A 89 1.59 9.03 -0.19
CA ARG A 89 1.61 9.55 1.19
C ARG A 89 2.90 10.28 1.50
N ALA A 90 4.05 9.68 1.12
CA ALA A 90 5.35 10.30 1.38
C ALA A 90 5.48 11.64 0.65
N LEU A 91 5.06 11.69 -0.62
CA LEU A 91 5.13 12.91 -1.42
C LEU A 91 4.21 14.00 -0.88
N LEU A 92 2.98 13.65 -0.52
CA LEU A 92 2.03 14.61 0.03
C LEU A 92 2.51 15.18 1.36
N ARG A 93 3.01 14.32 2.25
CA ARG A 93 3.51 14.77 3.55
C ARG A 93 4.75 15.64 3.40
N ALA A 94 5.66 15.29 2.49
CA ALA A 94 6.85 16.10 2.21
C ALA A 94 6.47 17.47 1.66
N ALA A 95 5.37 17.57 0.91
CA ALA A 95 4.87 18.82 0.36
C ALA A 95 3.97 19.60 1.35
N GLY A 96 3.75 19.08 2.55
CA GLY A 96 2.88 19.71 3.53
C GLY A 96 1.40 19.62 3.19
N GLN A 97 1.01 18.68 2.34
CA GLN A 97 -0.37 18.49 1.92
C GLN A 97 -1.09 17.45 2.76
N ALA A 98 -2.41 17.58 2.84
CA ALA A 98 -3.23 16.60 3.54
C ALA A 98 -3.22 15.27 2.78
N VAL A 99 -3.25 14.18 3.54
CA VAL A 99 -3.31 12.83 2.98
C VAL A 99 -4.78 12.37 2.99
N PRO A 100 -5.35 12.01 1.83
CA PRO A 100 -6.72 11.48 1.81
C PRO A 100 -6.79 10.12 2.48
N ASP A 101 -7.97 9.78 3.00
CA ASP A 101 -8.22 8.46 3.55
C ASP A 101 -8.26 7.41 2.44
N GLY A 102 -7.87 6.19 2.80
CA GLY A 102 -7.94 5.06 1.89
C GLY A 102 -6.74 4.94 0.97
N PRO A 103 -6.75 3.92 0.10
CA PRO A 103 -5.66 3.70 -0.83
C PRO A 103 -5.63 4.75 -1.94
N ILE A 104 -4.43 5.05 -2.42
CA ILE A 104 -4.21 6.06 -3.46
C ILE A 104 -3.55 5.39 -4.64
N ALA A 105 -4.15 5.51 -5.82
CA ALA A 105 -3.54 5.07 -7.06
C ALA A 105 -2.87 6.26 -7.74
N LEU A 106 -1.61 6.07 -8.15
CA LEU A 106 -0.89 7.09 -8.90
C LEU A 106 -1.09 6.86 -10.39
N GLY A 107 -1.17 7.96 -11.11
CA GLY A 107 -1.29 7.92 -12.54
C GLY A 107 -0.53 9.08 -13.17
N VAL A 108 -0.28 8.97 -14.46
CA VAL A 108 0.33 10.04 -15.25
C VAL A 108 -0.73 10.60 -16.17
N ALA A 109 -0.99 11.91 -16.02
CA ALA A 109 -1.92 12.58 -16.91
C ALA A 109 -1.29 12.74 -18.29
N LEU A 110 -1.97 12.23 -19.31
CA LEU A 110 -1.51 12.40 -20.69
C LEU A 110 -2.07 13.70 -21.26
N PRO A 111 -1.33 14.37 -22.18
CA PRO A 111 -1.86 15.56 -22.85
C PRO A 111 -3.16 15.23 -23.59
N HIS A 112 -4.07 16.19 -23.64
CA HIS A 112 -5.32 16.05 -24.37
C HIS A 112 -5.03 15.74 -25.85
N GLY A 113 -5.68 14.73 -26.37
CA GLY A 113 -5.48 14.30 -27.75
C GLY A 113 -4.31 13.33 -27.94
N ALA A 114 -3.60 12.94 -26.89
CA ALA A 114 -2.50 11.99 -26.97
C ALA A 114 -2.98 10.53 -26.91
N GLY A 115 -4.21 10.33 -26.53
CA GLY A 115 -4.72 8.99 -26.34
C GLY A 115 -5.63 8.53 -27.45
#